data_01fbaa7f109102eeb9a37247c00ec58f
#
_entry.id   01fbaa7f109102eeb9a37247c00ec58f
#
_cell.length_a   1.000
_cell.length_b   1.000
_cell.length_c   1.000
_cell.angle_alpha   90.00
_cell.angle_beta   90.00
_cell.angle_gamma   90.00
#
_symmetry.space_group_name_H-M   'P 1'
#
loop_
_entity.id
_entity.type
_entity.pdbx_description
1 polymer ?
#
loop_
_entity_poly.entity_id
_entity_poly.type
_entity_poly.pdbx_seq_one_letter_code
_entity_poly.pdbx_strand_id
1 'polypeptide(L)'
;MFAPMDDPFIQLDRAEIADKLRLTERGEQQGRINLPASTLRTLDNVEAEVASFIDDHHSRAQIDAANSIRSYDERLNGLTLLTKLSSISTQARVAITDFHAEVMNCSNRLSNSRDAIEASYGELRAFRRQNGLERPAYAAPPPLSTYGTIAFSWMIETTINAFLLRLNDSMGYLGGVVAAATVGAINVGFAAFVGRQVWPRTHLRNLTSRVLGWVGVAVWIAFLLLWNLMAAHYRDAKSLGIDQPEHAALGMLGSGLDSIYSYGLLVAGLAFAVIAAGAGYRMDDPYPGYGERARRHEERCEDYAHDVRVASDEVLEIRNVALKEAIEVREGLERQLRERAQILSARDAFRRRYEEYATQLEQTANALLQEYRTANIANRTTPAPAHFDERWALPRVAVPPAPESSVGEKDVEAAEKALDAAVAEISRACEAAIASFEPLDKLKRSLDDG
;
A
#
# COMPACT_ATOMS: atom_id res chain seq x y z
N MET A 1 0.56 -35.46 0.84
CA MET A 1 0.00 -36.81 0.67
C MET A 1 1.17 -37.76 0.59
N PHE A 2 1.38 -38.59 1.61
CA PHE A 2 2.50 -39.53 1.67
C PHE A 2 2.18 -40.69 0.76
N ALA A 3 3.03 -41.00 -0.21
CA ALA A 3 2.97 -42.30 -0.86
C ALA A 3 3.20 -43.37 0.22
N PRO A 4 2.39 -44.42 0.27
CA PRO A 4 2.69 -45.53 1.17
C PRO A 4 4.05 -46.09 0.75
N MET A 5 5.07 -45.96 1.62
CA MET A 5 6.26 -46.75 1.50
C MET A 5 5.82 -48.21 1.60
N ASP A 6 6.30 -49.05 0.68
CA ASP A 6 6.09 -50.50 0.81
C ASP A 6 6.45 -50.90 2.24
N ASP A 7 5.59 -51.71 2.85
CA ASP A 7 5.77 -52.06 4.25
C ASP A 7 7.07 -52.89 4.39
N PRO A 8 8.11 -52.36 5.05
CA PRO A 8 9.40 -53.04 5.16
C PRO A 8 9.32 -54.29 6.05
N PHE A 9 8.17 -54.49 6.74
CA PHE A 9 7.98 -55.54 7.69
C PHE A 9 7.17 -56.69 7.07
N ILE A 10 7.88 -57.56 6.33
CA ILE A 10 7.28 -58.69 5.64
C ILE A 10 6.86 -59.76 6.65
N GLN A 11 5.57 -60.14 6.69
CA GLN A 11 5.10 -61.22 7.52
C GLN A 11 5.63 -62.55 7.00
N LEU A 12 6.25 -63.33 7.90
CA LEU A 12 6.80 -64.63 7.57
C LEU A 12 5.73 -65.71 7.73
N ASP A 13 5.50 -66.52 6.72
CA ASP A 13 4.65 -67.70 6.83
C ASP A 13 5.44 -68.85 7.50
N ARG A 14 5.02 -69.14 8.73
CA ARG A 14 5.64 -70.21 9.53
C ARG A 14 5.61 -71.57 8.83
N ALA A 15 4.48 -71.95 8.18
CA ALA A 15 4.31 -73.25 7.57
C ALA A 15 5.25 -73.41 6.36
N GLU A 16 5.36 -72.34 5.53
CA GLU A 16 6.28 -72.31 4.38
C GLU A 16 7.74 -72.45 4.81
N ILE A 17 8.12 -71.76 5.90
CA ILE A 17 9.50 -71.85 6.41
C ILE A 17 9.78 -73.23 7.00
N ALA A 18 8.87 -73.77 7.77
CA ALA A 18 9.01 -75.08 8.35
C ALA A 18 9.16 -76.22 7.28
N ASP A 19 8.39 -76.15 6.20
CA ASP A 19 8.47 -77.05 5.06
C ASP A 19 9.81 -76.78 4.27
N LYS A 20 10.17 -75.57 3.98
CA LYS A 20 11.44 -75.22 3.29
C LYS A 20 12.67 -75.75 4.04
N LEU A 21 12.69 -75.63 5.35
CA LEU A 21 13.78 -76.10 6.20
C LEU A 21 13.60 -77.58 6.59
N ARG A 22 12.49 -78.26 6.21
CA ARG A 22 12.16 -79.66 6.52
C ARG A 22 12.28 -79.97 8.01
N LEU A 23 11.78 -79.07 8.85
CA LEU A 23 12.00 -79.09 10.28
C LEU A 23 11.52 -80.42 10.92
N THR A 24 10.33 -80.85 10.57
CA THR A 24 9.76 -82.09 11.09
C THR A 24 10.56 -83.33 10.65
N GLU A 25 10.86 -83.45 9.36
CA GLU A 25 11.65 -84.57 8.81
C GLU A 25 13.07 -84.60 9.44
N ARG A 26 13.72 -83.50 9.52
CA ARG A 26 15.09 -83.37 10.13
C ARG A 26 15.02 -83.67 11.63
N GLY A 27 13.97 -83.24 12.32
CA GLY A 27 13.74 -83.55 13.73
C GLY A 27 13.62 -85.05 13.96
N GLU A 28 12.83 -85.71 13.13
CA GLU A 28 12.70 -87.17 13.20
C GLU A 28 14.00 -87.90 12.91
N GLN A 29 14.72 -87.49 11.83
CA GLN A 29 16.00 -88.10 11.43
C GLN A 29 17.03 -87.99 12.55
N GLN A 30 17.22 -86.78 13.08
CA GLN A 30 18.18 -86.51 14.14
C GLN A 30 17.78 -87.25 15.45
N GLY A 31 16.48 -87.28 15.79
CA GLY A 31 15.96 -87.99 16.94
C GLY A 31 16.31 -89.49 16.92
N ARG A 32 16.11 -90.20 15.76
CA ARG A 32 16.42 -91.64 15.58
C ARG A 32 17.86 -91.98 15.86
N ILE A 33 18.82 -91.01 15.59
CA ILE A 33 20.23 -91.26 15.86
C ILE A 33 20.74 -90.52 17.15
N ASN A 34 19.77 -90.11 18.00
CA ASN A 34 20.01 -89.48 19.27
C ASN A 34 20.88 -88.21 19.19
N LEU A 35 20.77 -87.47 18.11
CA LEU A 35 21.36 -86.16 17.97
C LEU A 35 20.28 -85.05 18.14
N PRO A 36 20.68 -83.87 18.67
CA PRO A 36 21.94 -83.55 19.32
C PRO A 36 22.18 -84.31 20.61
N ALA A 37 23.44 -84.39 21.06
CA ALA A 37 23.78 -85.07 22.28
C ALA A 37 23.11 -84.44 23.48
N SER A 38 22.63 -85.27 24.48
CA SER A 38 21.96 -84.78 25.67
C SER A 38 22.77 -83.73 26.51
N THR A 39 24.07 -83.75 26.33
CA THR A 39 25.02 -82.78 26.97
C THR A 39 25.19 -81.47 26.25
N LEU A 40 24.64 -81.32 25.03
CA LEU A 40 24.76 -80.07 24.25
C LEU A 40 23.94 -78.98 24.94
N ARG A 41 24.59 -77.82 25.10
CA ARG A 41 23.97 -76.62 25.73
C ARG A 41 23.77 -75.46 24.78
N THR A 42 24.20 -75.60 23.55
CA THR A 42 24.07 -74.63 22.48
C THR A 42 23.10 -75.11 21.40
N LEU A 43 22.60 -74.24 20.57
CA LEU A 43 21.79 -74.62 19.43
C LEU A 43 22.53 -75.60 18.55
N ASP A 44 21.85 -76.62 18.05
CA ASP A 44 22.39 -77.50 17.04
C ASP A 44 22.39 -76.84 15.64
N ASN A 45 22.86 -77.59 14.63
CA ASN A 45 22.98 -77.01 13.26
C ASN A 45 21.62 -76.67 12.64
N VAL A 46 20.54 -77.41 12.97
CA VAL A 46 19.19 -77.13 12.46
C VAL A 46 18.60 -75.93 13.16
N GLU A 47 18.74 -75.90 14.49
CA GLU A 47 18.29 -74.79 15.29
C GLU A 47 19.06 -73.50 14.94
N ALA A 48 20.38 -73.60 14.70
CA ALA A 48 21.21 -72.47 14.26
C ALA A 48 20.78 -71.96 12.88
N GLU A 49 20.35 -72.82 11.98
CA GLU A 49 19.84 -72.43 10.66
C GLU A 49 18.55 -71.67 10.76
N VAL A 50 17.62 -72.11 11.64
CA VAL A 50 16.39 -71.40 11.94
C VAL A 50 16.70 -70.02 12.55
N ALA A 51 17.59 -69.98 13.53
CA ALA A 51 18.02 -68.75 14.19
C ALA A 51 18.66 -67.74 13.20
N SER A 52 19.54 -68.23 12.35
CA SER A 52 20.21 -67.43 11.29
C SER A 52 19.19 -66.88 10.26
N PHE A 53 18.23 -67.71 9.84
CA PHE A 53 17.18 -67.31 8.92
C PHE A 53 16.36 -66.14 9.48
N ILE A 54 15.96 -66.22 10.75
CA ILE A 54 15.20 -65.16 11.42
C ILE A 54 16.09 -63.91 11.66
N ASP A 55 17.37 -64.08 12.04
CA ASP A 55 18.29 -62.99 12.28
C ASP A 55 18.63 -62.23 10.98
N ASP A 56 18.72 -62.92 9.84
CA ASP A 56 18.83 -62.26 8.53
C ASP A 56 17.63 -61.34 8.22
N HIS A 57 16.40 -61.80 8.49
CA HIS A 57 15.21 -60.97 8.31
C HIS A 57 15.14 -59.82 9.29
N HIS A 58 15.52 -60.05 10.56
CA HIS A 58 15.60 -59.01 11.57
C HIS A 58 16.64 -57.98 11.23
N SER A 59 17.84 -58.38 10.80
CA SER A 59 18.95 -57.47 10.42
C SER A 59 18.56 -56.54 9.26
N ARG A 60 17.87 -57.07 8.23
CA ARG A 60 17.34 -56.28 7.13
C ARG A 60 16.30 -55.23 7.63
N ALA A 61 15.33 -55.70 8.42
CA ALA A 61 14.31 -54.82 9.00
C ALA A 61 14.91 -53.76 9.93
N GLN A 62 16.01 -54.09 10.63
CA GLN A 62 16.73 -53.13 11.47
C GLN A 62 17.41 -52.03 10.66
N ILE A 63 18.05 -52.36 9.52
CA ILE A 63 18.67 -51.40 8.60
C ILE A 63 17.58 -50.48 8.03
N ASP A 64 16.47 -51.04 7.57
CA ASP A 64 15.36 -50.29 7.01
C ASP A 64 14.71 -49.35 8.06
N ALA A 65 14.56 -49.86 9.30
CA ALA A 65 14.10 -49.10 10.42
C ALA A 65 15.04 -47.93 10.78
N ALA A 66 16.36 -48.18 10.80
CA ALA A 66 17.33 -47.14 11.08
C ALA A 66 17.34 -46.03 10.00
N ASN A 67 17.21 -46.41 8.73
CA ASN A 67 17.11 -45.47 7.63
C ASN A 67 15.85 -44.63 7.67
N SER A 68 14.72 -45.26 7.96
CA SER A 68 13.42 -44.59 8.08
C SER A 68 13.41 -43.62 9.27
N ILE A 69 13.88 -44.05 10.42
CA ILE A 69 14.01 -43.20 11.62
C ILE A 69 14.93 -42.00 11.34
N ARG A 70 16.08 -42.21 10.69
CA ARG A 70 16.97 -41.14 10.26
C ARG A 70 16.26 -40.13 9.36
N SER A 71 15.45 -40.58 8.40
CA SER A 71 14.66 -39.69 7.54
C SER A 71 13.67 -38.85 8.32
N TYR A 72 13.00 -39.39 9.34
CA TYR A 72 12.15 -38.60 10.23
C TYR A 72 12.95 -37.58 11.04
N ASP A 73 14.12 -37.96 11.57
CA ASP A 73 14.99 -37.09 12.34
C ASP A 73 15.58 -35.94 11.47
N GLU A 74 15.95 -36.22 10.23
CA GLU A 74 16.40 -35.22 9.25
C GLU A 74 15.28 -34.22 8.93
N ARG A 75 14.05 -34.70 8.78
CA ARG A 75 12.88 -33.81 8.58
C ARG A 75 12.59 -32.96 9.80
N LEU A 76 12.67 -33.50 11.02
CA LEU A 76 12.52 -32.74 12.25
C LEU A 76 13.59 -31.65 12.38
N ASN A 77 14.83 -31.97 12.03
CA ASN A 77 15.94 -31.01 12.05
C ASN A 77 15.82 -29.96 10.95
N GLY A 78 15.16 -30.28 9.83
CA GLY A 78 14.87 -29.35 8.74
C GLY A 78 13.81 -28.29 9.10
N LEU A 79 13.04 -28.52 10.16
CA LEU A 79 12.10 -27.50 10.68
C LEU A 79 12.89 -26.43 11.45
N THR A 80 13.00 -25.23 10.87
CA THR A 80 13.77 -24.10 11.45
C THR A 80 13.00 -23.36 12.54
N LEU A 81 12.31 -24.09 13.42
CA LEU A 81 11.43 -23.51 14.45
C LEU A 81 12.16 -22.57 15.40
N LEU A 82 13.31 -22.96 15.94
CA LEU A 82 14.08 -22.12 16.87
C LEU A 82 14.50 -20.78 16.24
N THR A 83 14.99 -20.82 15.00
CA THR A 83 15.39 -19.62 14.28
C THR A 83 14.19 -18.71 14.02
N LYS A 84 13.04 -19.28 13.68
CA LYS A 84 11.80 -18.51 13.49
C LYS A 84 11.30 -17.91 14.81
N LEU A 85 11.24 -18.67 15.88
CA LEU A 85 10.81 -18.17 17.19
C LEU A 85 11.70 -17.02 17.69
N SER A 86 13.02 -17.13 17.53
CA SER A 86 13.95 -16.06 17.90
C SER A 86 13.82 -14.83 17.01
N SER A 87 13.48 -15.00 15.73
CA SER A 87 13.29 -13.88 14.80
C SER A 87 11.98 -13.11 15.05
N ILE A 88 10.91 -13.78 15.50
CA ILE A 88 9.59 -13.15 15.73
C ILE A 88 9.69 -11.98 16.70
N SER A 89 10.36 -12.14 17.84
CA SER A 89 10.51 -11.07 18.82
C SER A 89 11.33 -9.88 18.30
N THR A 90 12.27 -10.15 17.41
CA THR A 90 13.08 -9.10 16.77
C THR A 90 12.25 -8.38 15.70
N GLN A 91 11.54 -9.13 14.84
CA GLN A 91 10.66 -8.57 13.82
C GLN A 91 9.53 -7.72 14.43
N ALA A 92 8.90 -8.21 15.51
CA ALA A 92 7.90 -7.46 16.26
C ALA A 92 8.44 -6.10 16.76
N ARG A 93 9.67 -6.07 17.28
CA ARG A 93 10.31 -4.84 17.75
C ARG A 93 10.67 -3.90 16.62
N VAL A 94 11.13 -4.42 15.49
CA VAL A 94 11.42 -3.63 14.29
C VAL A 94 10.14 -3.00 13.78
N ALA A 95 9.05 -3.77 13.63
CA ALA A 95 7.76 -3.26 13.18
C ALA A 95 7.22 -2.12 14.05
N ILE A 96 7.35 -2.22 15.39
CA ILE A 96 6.98 -1.14 16.30
C ILE A 96 7.83 0.12 16.04
N THR A 97 9.15 -0.07 15.90
CA THR A 97 10.08 1.06 15.69
C THR A 97 9.80 1.76 14.37
N ASP A 98 9.59 1.00 13.29
CA ASP A 98 9.29 1.53 11.96
C ASP A 98 7.94 2.26 11.95
N PHE A 99 6.93 1.70 12.65
CA PHE A 99 5.66 2.37 12.84
C PHE A 99 5.81 3.72 13.54
N HIS A 100 6.53 3.78 14.65
CA HIS A 100 6.77 5.04 15.37
C HIS A 100 7.57 6.06 14.54
N ALA A 101 8.53 5.62 13.75
CA ALA A 101 9.29 6.49 12.85
C ALA A 101 8.36 7.14 11.80
N GLU A 102 7.44 6.37 11.23
CA GLU A 102 6.50 6.90 10.24
C GLU A 102 5.45 7.83 10.86
N VAL A 103 4.93 7.51 12.03
CA VAL A 103 4.08 8.43 12.80
C VAL A 103 4.79 9.76 13.07
N MET A 104 6.09 9.73 13.39
CA MET A 104 6.88 10.94 13.59
C MET A 104 7.03 11.73 12.28
N ASN A 105 7.25 11.08 11.15
CA ASN A 105 7.31 11.71 9.83
C ASN A 105 6.00 12.41 9.48
N CYS A 106 4.86 11.74 9.69
CA CYS A 106 3.53 12.32 9.49
C CYS A 106 3.31 13.53 10.40
N SER A 107 3.66 13.42 11.68
CA SER A 107 3.53 14.51 12.66
C SER A 107 4.37 15.73 12.27
N ASN A 108 5.62 15.53 11.82
CA ASN A 108 6.50 16.62 11.37
C ASN A 108 5.94 17.30 10.12
N ARG A 109 5.39 16.54 9.16
CA ARG A 109 4.74 17.10 7.97
C ARG A 109 3.55 17.96 8.36
N LEU A 110 2.67 17.47 9.22
CA LEU A 110 1.51 18.20 9.72
C LEU A 110 1.90 19.46 10.50
N SER A 111 2.97 19.40 11.32
CA SER A 111 3.48 20.56 12.01
C SER A 111 3.95 21.66 11.03
N ASN A 112 4.68 21.29 9.98
CA ASN A 112 5.12 22.24 8.95
C ASN A 112 3.94 22.89 8.21
N SER A 113 2.91 22.08 7.87
CA SER A 113 1.70 22.61 7.22
C SER A 113 0.89 23.50 8.17
N ARG A 114 0.86 23.21 9.45
CA ARG A 114 0.28 24.07 10.48
C ARG A 114 0.99 25.40 10.59
N ASP A 115 2.34 25.37 10.68
CA ASP A 115 3.14 26.59 10.75
C ASP A 115 2.93 27.48 9.52
N ALA A 116 2.74 26.88 8.35
CA ALA A 116 2.43 27.61 7.12
C ALA A 116 1.05 28.28 7.17
N ILE A 117 0.03 27.64 7.80
CA ILE A 117 -1.28 28.27 8.05
C ILE A 117 -1.12 29.45 9.01
N GLU A 118 -0.45 29.24 10.14
CA GLU A 118 -0.25 30.29 11.16
C GLU A 118 0.47 31.51 10.55
N ALA A 119 1.51 31.28 9.76
CA ALA A 119 2.23 32.35 9.05
C ALA A 119 1.32 33.10 8.07
N SER A 120 0.57 32.37 7.21
CA SER A 120 -0.31 32.99 6.23
C SER A 120 -1.49 33.74 6.89
N TYR A 121 -2.01 33.23 7.99
CA TYR A 121 -3.04 33.91 8.80
C TYR A 121 -2.47 35.19 9.44
N GLY A 122 -1.26 35.11 10.02
CA GLY A 122 -0.58 36.26 10.59
C GLY A 122 -0.34 37.37 9.57
N GLU A 123 0.12 37.03 8.35
CA GLU A 123 0.27 37.95 7.24
C GLU A 123 -1.07 38.61 6.85
N LEU A 124 -2.12 37.80 6.70
CA LEU A 124 -3.46 38.29 6.36
C LEU A 124 -4.01 39.22 7.42
N ARG A 125 -3.90 38.85 8.70
CA ARG A 125 -4.35 39.64 9.86
C ARG A 125 -3.55 40.97 9.97
N ALA A 126 -2.24 40.92 9.82
CA ALA A 126 -1.40 42.12 9.83
C ALA A 126 -1.77 43.07 8.70
N PHE A 127 -1.99 42.54 7.48
CA PHE A 127 -2.41 43.31 6.34
C PHE A 127 -3.75 44.01 6.55
N ARG A 128 -4.75 43.25 7.10
CA ARG A 128 -6.08 43.81 7.45
C ARG A 128 -5.95 44.97 8.45
N ARG A 129 -5.20 44.77 9.54
CA ARG A 129 -4.99 45.80 10.58
C ARG A 129 -4.29 47.04 10.02
N GLN A 130 -3.21 46.87 9.23
CA GLN A 130 -2.46 48.02 8.64
C GLN A 130 -3.31 48.85 7.72
N ASN A 131 -4.25 48.23 7.00
CA ASN A 131 -5.05 48.89 5.98
C ASN A 131 -6.50 49.20 6.45
N GLY A 132 -6.85 48.85 7.69
CA GLY A 132 -8.18 49.13 8.26
C GLY A 132 -9.30 48.35 7.56
N LEU A 133 -9.03 47.10 7.16
CA LEU A 133 -9.97 46.27 6.44
C LEU A 133 -10.75 45.35 7.44
N GLU A 134 -12.01 45.71 7.70
CA GLU A 134 -12.91 44.95 8.61
C GLU A 134 -13.73 43.89 7.86
N ARG A 135 -13.94 44.10 6.55
CA ARG A 135 -14.70 43.16 5.72
C ARG A 135 -13.87 41.94 5.32
N PRO A 136 -14.49 40.79 5.01
CA PRO A 136 -13.79 39.70 4.36
C PRO A 136 -13.30 40.10 2.96
N ALA A 137 -12.28 39.36 2.45
CA ALA A 137 -11.84 39.53 1.09
C ALA A 137 -12.94 39.13 0.11
N TYR A 138 -13.01 39.85 -1.01
CA TYR A 138 -13.97 39.53 -2.06
C TYR A 138 -13.56 38.23 -2.77
N ALA A 139 -14.50 37.32 -2.89
CA ALA A 139 -14.31 36.10 -3.67
C ALA A 139 -14.34 36.45 -5.16
N ALA A 140 -13.20 36.40 -5.81
CA ALA A 140 -13.11 36.66 -7.24
C ALA A 140 -13.97 35.65 -8.03
N PRO A 141 -14.72 36.13 -9.05
CA PRO A 141 -15.48 35.22 -9.89
C PRO A 141 -14.53 34.28 -10.67
N PRO A 142 -15.03 33.13 -11.16
CA PRO A 142 -14.21 32.23 -11.97
C PRO A 142 -13.56 32.97 -13.13
N PRO A 143 -12.26 32.73 -13.43
CA PRO A 143 -11.54 33.43 -14.51
C PRO A 143 -12.24 33.37 -15.86
N LEU A 144 -12.85 32.24 -16.19
CA LEU A 144 -13.62 32.04 -17.44
C LEU A 144 -14.77 33.05 -17.58
N SER A 145 -15.48 33.33 -16.48
CA SER A 145 -16.59 34.29 -16.47
C SER A 145 -16.10 35.71 -16.78
N THR A 146 -15.00 36.12 -16.20
CA THR A 146 -14.47 37.49 -16.35
C THR A 146 -13.81 37.69 -17.71
N TYR A 147 -12.91 36.76 -18.10
CA TYR A 147 -12.31 36.82 -19.44
C TYR A 147 -13.36 36.65 -20.55
N GLY A 148 -14.35 35.78 -20.31
CA GLY A 148 -15.50 35.61 -21.20
C GLY A 148 -16.28 36.90 -21.39
N THR A 149 -16.54 37.67 -20.32
CA THR A 149 -17.22 38.98 -20.41
C THR A 149 -16.42 39.99 -21.24
N ILE A 150 -15.10 40.04 -21.04
CA ILE A 150 -14.21 40.94 -21.81
C ILE A 150 -14.17 40.55 -23.27
N ALA A 151 -13.94 39.29 -23.58
CA ALA A 151 -13.94 38.76 -24.94
C ALA A 151 -15.27 38.95 -25.68
N PHE A 152 -16.36 38.73 -24.97
CA PHE A 152 -17.72 38.94 -25.50
C PHE A 152 -17.99 40.41 -25.78
N SER A 153 -17.58 41.32 -24.86
CA SER A 153 -17.68 42.77 -25.08
C SER A 153 -16.91 43.20 -26.31
N TRP A 154 -15.65 42.76 -26.47
CA TRP A 154 -14.87 43.03 -27.64
C TRP A 154 -15.50 42.46 -28.93
N MET A 155 -16.04 41.28 -28.92
CA MET A 155 -16.68 40.63 -30.08
C MET A 155 -17.93 41.43 -30.55
N ILE A 156 -18.77 41.83 -29.57
CA ILE A 156 -19.99 42.61 -29.91
C ILE A 156 -19.59 44.00 -30.39
N GLU A 157 -18.66 44.69 -29.71
CA GLU A 157 -18.18 45.98 -30.16
C GLU A 157 -17.58 45.91 -31.57
N THR A 158 -16.76 44.91 -31.83
CA THR A 158 -16.20 44.65 -33.19
C THR A 158 -17.29 44.46 -34.21
N THR A 159 -18.34 43.68 -33.90
CA THR A 159 -19.44 43.43 -34.86
C THR A 159 -20.23 44.72 -35.17
N ILE A 160 -20.59 45.48 -34.15
CA ILE A 160 -21.27 46.79 -34.31
C ILE A 160 -20.42 47.73 -35.10
N ASN A 161 -19.17 47.90 -34.68
CA ASN A 161 -18.23 48.84 -35.34
C ASN A 161 -17.90 48.43 -36.76
N ALA A 162 -17.75 47.14 -37.07
CA ALA A 162 -17.54 46.64 -38.44
C ALA A 162 -18.70 47.03 -39.39
N PHE A 163 -19.95 46.91 -38.89
CA PHE A 163 -21.10 47.36 -39.64
C PHE A 163 -21.08 48.87 -39.91
N LEU A 164 -20.68 49.66 -38.92
CA LEU A 164 -20.64 51.14 -39.00
C LEU A 164 -19.43 51.67 -39.82
N LEU A 165 -18.30 50.96 -39.82
CA LEU A 165 -17.03 51.36 -40.46
C LEU A 165 -16.81 50.82 -41.87
N ARG A 166 -17.71 49.98 -42.39
CA ARG A 166 -17.59 49.34 -43.72
C ARG A 166 -17.73 50.28 -44.93
N LEU A 167 -18.26 51.47 -44.74
CA LEU A 167 -18.56 52.41 -45.84
C LEU A 167 -17.27 52.90 -46.46
N ASN A 168 -17.25 52.93 -47.81
CA ASN A 168 -16.09 53.41 -48.64
C ASN A 168 -14.74 52.78 -48.29
N ASP A 169 -14.73 51.49 -47.90
CA ASP A 169 -13.49 50.79 -47.64
C ASP A 169 -13.03 50.04 -48.91
N SER A 170 -11.73 50.20 -49.27
CA SER A 170 -11.16 49.54 -50.46
C SER A 170 -11.18 48.02 -50.39
N MET A 171 -11.14 47.45 -49.17
CA MET A 171 -11.27 46.02 -48.88
C MET A 171 -12.72 45.61 -48.57
N GLY A 172 -13.67 46.52 -48.68
CA GLY A 172 -15.09 46.29 -48.42
C GLY A 172 -15.36 45.91 -46.96
N TYR A 173 -16.18 44.85 -46.77
CA TYR A 173 -16.56 44.43 -45.43
C TYR A 173 -15.36 43.94 -44.59
N LEU A 174 -14.37 43.32 -45.22
CA LEU A 174 -13.20 42.77 -44.53
C LEU A 174 -12.34 43.90 -43.91
N GLY A 175 -12.12 45.02 -44.62
CA GLY A 175 -11.42 46.16 -44.11
C GLY A 175 -12.14 46.79 -42.89
N GLY A 176 -13.48 46.87 -42.97
CA GLY A 176 -14.33 47.33 -41.86
C GLY A 176 -14.16 46.45 -40.60
N VAL A 177 -14.12 45.13 -40.76
CA VAL A 177 -13.93 44.19 -39.65
C VAL A 177 -12.55 44.34 -39.02
N VAL A 178 -11.49 44.41 -39.80
CA VAL A 178 -10.12 44.59 -39.28
C VAL A 178 -9.98 45.90 -38.53
N ALA A 179 -10.46 47.01 -39.05
CA ALA A 179 -10.43 48.32 -38.37
C ALA A 179 -11.25 48.28 -37.07
N ALA A 180 -12.43 47.74 -37.08
CA ALA A 180 -13.31 47.57 -35.94
C ALA A 180 -12.68 46.70 -34.85
N ALA A 181 -12.09 45.57 -35.23
CA ALA A 181 -11.41 44.64 -34.27
C ALA A 181 -10.22 45.35 -33.58
N THR A 182 -9.45 46.11 -34.32
CA THR A 182 -8.31 46.87 -33.79
C THR A 182 -8.77 47.95 -32.81
N VAL A 183 -9.76 48.76 -33.22
CA VAL A 183 -10.32 49.85 -32.41
C VAL A 183 -10.91 49.27 -31.11
N GLY A 184 -11.72 48.22 -31.23
CA GLY A 184 -12.36 47.53 -30.09
C GLY A 184 -11.33 46.86 -29.16
N ALA A 185 -10.27 46.22 -29.71
CA ALA A 185 -9.21 45.60 -28.90
C ALA A 185 -8.48 46.61 -28.02
N ILE A 186 -8.17 47.78 -28.57
CA ILE A 186 -7.52 48.86 -27.81
C ILE A 186 -8.50 49.40 -26.76
N ASN A 187 -9.76 49.66 -27.15
CA ASN A 187 -10.78 50.20 -26.28
C ASN A 187 -11.09 49.31 -25.07
N VAL A 188 -11.51 48.07 -25.37
CA VAL A 188 -11.87 47.05 -24.36
C VAL A 188 -10.67 46.58 -23.56
N GLY A 189 -9.53 46.29 -24.24
CA GLY A 189 -8.31 45.82 -23.59
C GLY A 189 -7.72 46.84 -22.62
N PHE A 190 -7.61 48.11 -23.02
CA PHE A 190 -7.13 49.18 -22.15
C PHE A 190 -8.11 49.42 -20.99
N ALA A 191 -9.40 49.44 -21.23
CA ALA A 191 -10.40 49.56 -20.20
C ALA A 191 -10.32 48.45 -19.16
N ALA A 192 -10.24 47.16 -19.58
CA ALA A 192 -10.05 46.03 -18.70
C ALA A 192 -8.74 46.11 -17.86
N PHE A 193 -7.63 46.56 -18.49
CA PHE A 193 -6.38 46.81 -17.80
C PHE A 193 -6.52 47.91 -16.72
N VAL A 194 -7.15 49.01 -17.04
CA VAL A 194 -7.39 50.10 -16.07
C VAL A 194 -8.29 49.63 -14.94
N GLY A 195 -9.36 48.87 -15.25
CA GLY A 195 -10.22 48.29 -14.27
C GLY A 195 -9.48 47.40 -13.29
N ARG A 196 -8.55 46.58 -13.79
CA ARG A 196 -7.79 45.62 -12.96
C ARG A 196 -6.65 46.28 -12.18
N GLN A 197 -5.89 47.20 -12.78
CA GLN A 197 -4.62 47.67 -12.22
C GLN A 197 -4.67 49.10 -11.68
N VAL A 198 -5.48 49.96 -12.24
CA VAL A 198 -5.50 51.41 -11.90
C VAL A 198 -6.66 51.72 -10.94
N TRP A 199 -7.86 51.34 -11.29
CA TRP A 199 -9.05 51.64 -10.50
C TRP A 199 -8.94 51.15 -9.03
N PRO A 200 -8.49 49.91 -8.73
CA PRO A 200 -8.33 49.46 -7.36
C PRO A 200 -7.40 50.32 -6.49
N ARG A 201 -6.41 50.99 -7.10
CA ARG A 201 -5.49 51.87 -6.37
C ARG A 201 -6.18 53.10 -5.73
N THR A 202 -7.36 53.48 -6.21
CA THR A 202 -8.14 54.56 -5.62
C THR A 202 -8.64 54.25 -4.20
N HIS A 203 -8.65 52.96 -3.81
CA HIS A 203 -9.06 52.49 -2.49
C HIS A 203 -7.92 52.37 -1.48
N LEU A 204 -6.65 52.53 -1.94
CA LEU A 204 -5.51 52.38 -1.05
C LEU A 204 -5.47 53.47 0.04
N ARG A 205 -5.10 53.06 1.25
CA ARG A 205 -4.98 53.97 2.41
C ARG A 205 -3.84 54.98 2.21
N ASN A 206 -2.76 54.58 1.52
CA ASN A 206 -1.64 55.46 1.20
C ASN A 206 -2.10 56.57 0.24
N LEU A 207 -2.01 57.81 0.70
CA LEU A 207 -2.47 58.99 -0.05
C LEU A 207 -1.81 59.11 -1.43
N THR A 208 -0.50 58.89 -1.52
CA THR A 208 0.25 58.99 -2.79
C THR A 208 -0.28 57.97 -3.81
N SER A 209 -0.42 56.72 -3.41
CA SER A 209 -0.95 55.66 -4.28
C SER A 209 -2.39 55.90 -4.69
N ARG A 210 -3.23 56.45 -3.77
CA ARG A 210 -4.61 56.79 -4.02
C ARG A 210 -4.74 57.94 -5.04
N VAL A 211 -3.91 58.98 -4.89
CA VAL A 211 -3.88 60.11 -5.84
C VAL A 211 -3.42 59.64 -7.23
N LEU A 212 -2.39 58.80 -7.30
CA LEU A 212 -1.96 58.19 -8.57
C LEU A 212 -3.05 57.35 -9.20
N GLY A 213 -3.83 56.62 -8.38
CA GLY A 213 -5.02 55.88 -8.84
C GLY A 213 -6.06 56.79 -9.51
N TRP A 214 -6.42 57.91 -8.84
CA TRP A 214 -7.39 58.87 -9.37
C TRP A 214 -6.86 59.57 -10.63
N VAL A 215 -5.58 59.94 -10.67
CA VAL A 215 -4.94 60.52 -11.87
C VAL A 215 -5.01 59.50 -13.02
N GLY A 216 -4.69 58.22 -12.76
CA GLY A 216 -4.78 57.17 -13.78
C GLY A 216 -6.19 56.98 -14.32
N VAL A 217 -7.20 57.00 -13.47
CA VAL A 217 -8.62 56.95 -13.90
C VAL A 217 -9.00 58.17 -14.73
N ALA A 218 -8.57 59.39 -14.32
CA ALA A 218 -8.84 60.58 -15.10
C ALA A 218 -8.18 60.55 -16.50
N VAL A 219 -6.92 60.09 -16.56
CA VAL A 219 -6.20 59.88 -17.84
C VAL A 219 -6.92 58.87 -18.73
N TRP A 220 -7.41 57.79 -18.12
CA TRP A 220 -8.21 56.79 -18.86
C TRP A 220 -9.51 57.39 -19.40
N ILE A 221 -10.25 58.14 -18.62
CA ILE A 221 -11.52 58.77 -19.08
C ILE A 221 -11.19 59.75 -20.24
N ALA A 222 -10.15 60.55 -20.15
CA ALA A 222 -9.72 61.42 -21.24
C ALA A 222 -9.35 60.64 -22.50
N PHE A 223 -8.58 59.56 -22.36
CA PHE A 223 -8.24 58.66 -23.46
C PHE A 223 -9.52 58.01 -24.05
N LEU A 224 -10.41 57.51 -23.23
CA LEU A 224 -11.64 56.84 -23.64
C LEU A 224 -12.52 57.74 -24.49
N LEU A 225 -12.70 59.00 -24.04
CA LEU A 225 -13.46 60.01 -24.79
C LEU A 225 -12.77 60.36 -26.11
N LEU A 226 -11.47 60.64 -26.08
CA LEU A 226 -10.69 61.01 -27.28
C LEU A 226 -10.67 59.87 -28.31
N TRP A 227 -10.43 58.63 -27.85
CA TRP A 227 -10.33 57.43 -28.72
C TRP A 227 -11.65 57.15 -29.44
N ASN A 228 -12.75 57.16 -28.70
CA ASN A 228 -14.07 56.85 -29.25
C ASN A 228 -14.59 58.01 -30.10
N LEU A 229 -14.29 59.27 -29.75
CA LEU A 229 -14.60 60.45 -30.56
C LEU A 229 -13.82 60.44 -31.88
N MET A 230 -12.54 60.09 -31.85
CA MET A 230 -11.73 59.92 -33.04
C MET A 230 -12.24 58.81 -33.95
N ALA A 231 -12.66 57.69 -33.39
CA ALA A 231 -13.29 56.60 -34.16
C ALA A 231 -14.61 57.08 -34.84
N ALA A 232 -15.41 57.88 -34.13
CA ALA A 232 -16.66 58.45 -34.69
C ALA A 232 -16.38 59.46 -35.80
N HIS A 233 -15.41 60.36 -35.68
CA HIS A 233 -14.99 61.27 -36.77
C HIS A 233 -14.31 60.55 -37.91
N TYR A 234 -13.56 59.47 -37.67
CA TYR A 234 -12.98 58.61 -38.69
C TYR A 234 -14.10 58.03 -39.56
N ARG A 235 -15.20 57.59 -38.96
CA ARG A 235 -16.38 57.12 -39.66
C ARG A 235 -17.02 58.23 -40.50
N ASP A 236 -17.18 59.43 -39.97
CA ASP A 236 -17.77 60.56 -40.70
C ASP A 236 -16.89 60.96 -41.92
N ALA A 237 -15.54 61.12 -41.70
CA ALA A 237 -14.58 61.39 -42.79
C ALA A 237 -14.66 60.32 -43.89
N LYS A 238 -14.77 59.05 -43.51
CA LYS A 238 -14.92 57.90 -44.45
C LYS A 238 -16.23 57.94 -45.21
N SER A 239 -17.32 58.34 -44.55
CA SER A 239 -18.63 58.47 -45.18
C SER A 239 -18.70 59.62 -46.21
N LEU A 240 -17.87 60.67 -46.03
CA LEU A 240 -17.72 61.78 -46.95
C LEU A 240 -16.74 61.51 -48.09
N GLY A 241 -16.12 60.31 -48.10
CA GLY A 241 -15.17 59.92 -49.15
C GLY A 241 -13.85 60.73 -49.13
N ILE A 242 -13.43 61.19 -47.95
CA ILE A 242 -12.18 61.94 -47.78
C ILE A 242 -10.99 61.01 -47.89
N ASP A 243 -10.03 61.34 -48.73
CA ASP A 243 -8.75 60.65 -48.81
C ASP A 243 -8.00 60.82 -47.46
N GLN A 244 -7.44 59.77 -46.90
CA GLN A 244 -6.80 59.74 -45.58
C GLN A 244 -7.74 60.13 -44.43
N PRO A 245 -8.79 59.34 -44.16
CA PRO A 245 -9.81 59.64 -43.18
C PRO A 245 -9.28 59.69 -41.74
N GLU A 246 -8.15 59.04 -41.43
CA GLU A 246 -7.44 59.12 -40.15
C GLU A 246 -6.88 60.51 -39.84
N HIS A 247 -6.31 61.20 -40.81
CA HIS A 247 -5.83 62.58 -40.65
C HIS A 247 -7.00 63.57 -40.58
N ALA A 248 -8.04 63.36 -41.39
CA ALA A 248 -9.23 64.20 -41.36
C ALA A 248 -9.97 64.09 -39.99
N ALA A 249 -10.07 62.88 -39.40
CA ALA A 249 -10.65 62.69 -38.12
C ALA A 249 -9.97 63.48 -36.97
N LEU A 250 -8.61 63.59 -37.01
CA LEU A 250 -7.89 64.42 -36.07
C LEU A 250 -8.19 65.90 -36.19
N GLY A 251 -8.36 66.39 -37.41
CA GLY A 251 -8.75 67.78 -37.71
C GLY A 251 -10.18 68.11 -37.30
N MET A 252 -11.07 67.13 -37.27
CA MET A 252 -12.49 67.26 -36.94
C MET A 252 -12.79 67.19 -35.43
N LEU A 253 -11.81 66.88 -34.54
CA LEU A 253 -12.05 66.69 -33.10
C LEU A 253 -12.70 67.88 -32.38
N GLY A 254 -12.67 69.08 -32.93
CA GLY A 254 -13.35 70.28 -32.41
C GLY A 254 -14.72 70.55 -33.02
N SER A 255 -15.17 69.75 -33.99
CA SER A 255 -16.50 69.89 -34.62
C SER A 255 -17.49 68.86 -34.04
N GLY A 256 -18.81 69.08 -34.29
CA GLY A 256 -19.83 68.11 -33.98
C GLY A 256 -19.79 66.88 -34.90
N LEU A 257 -20.38 65.77 -34.49
CA LEU A 257 -20.56 64.59 -35.35
C LEU A 257 -21.69 64.81 -36.34
N ASP A 258 -21.47 64.45 -37.62
CA ASP A 258 -22.43 64.71 -38.68
C ASP A 258 -23.54 63.65 -38.80
N SER A 259 -23.34 62.45 -38.25
CA SER A 259 -24.28 61.34 -38.42
C SER A 259 -24.72 60.73 -37.12
N ILE A 260 -26.00 60.36 -37.02
CA ILE A 260 -26.57 59.60 -35.91
C ILE A 260 -25.84 58.25 -35.70
N TYR A 261 -25.28 57.66 -36.75
CA TYR A 261 -24.47 56.46 -36.67
C TYR A 261 -23.12 56.66 -36.01
N SER A 262 -22.52 57.83 -36.15
CA SER A 262 -21.25 58.22 -35.45
C SER A 262 -21.49 58.44 -33.96
N TYR A 263 -22.63 59.04 -33.62
CA TYR A 263 -23.08 59.06 -32.17
C TYR A 263 -23.29 57.64 -31.65
N GLY A 264 -23.90 56.74 -32.47
CA GLY A 264 -24.07 55.32 -32.10
C GLY A 264 -22.77 54.59 -31.82
N LEU A 265 -21.75 54.84 -32.70
CA LEU A 265 -20.39 54.29 -32.53
C LEU A 265 -19.71 54.83 -31.26
N LEU A 266 -19.80 56.11 -31.01
CA LEU A 266 -19.28 56.76 -29.76
C LEU A 266 -19.91 56.12 -28.52
N VAL A 267 -21.25 56.05 -28.46
CA VAL A 267 -21.99 55.51 -27.31
C VAL A 267 -21.69 54.04 -27.11
N ALA A 268 -21.65 53.24 -28.16
CA ALA A 268 -21.31 51.84 -28.08
C ALA A 268 -19.92 51.61 -27.55
N GLY A 269 -18.90 52.30 -28.07
CA GLY A 269 -17.52 52.20 -27.60
C GLY A 269 -17.36 52.58 -26.13
N LEU A 270 -18.02 53.67 -25.69
CA LEU A 270 -18.04 54.08 -24.29
C LEU A 270 -18.68 53.01 -23.40
N ALA A 271 -19.80 52.44 -23.82
CA ALA A 271 -20.52 51.42 -23.06
C ALA A 271 -19.69 50.12 -22.87
N PHE A 272 -19.09 49.62 -23.96
CA PHE A 272 -18.26 48.41 -23.89
C PHE A 272 -16.98 48.60 -23.10
N ALA A 273 -16.36 49.77 -23.17
CA ALA A 273 -15.18 50.13 -22.33
C ALA A 273 -15.58 50.16 -20.84
N VAL A 274 -16.71 50.70 -20.46
CA VAL A 274 -17.18 50.68 -19.06
C VAL A 274 -17.48 49.27 -18.58
N ILE A 275 -18.11 48.45 -19.42
CA ILE A 275 -18.36 47.02 -19.09
C ILE A 275 -17.04 46.26 -18.88
N ALA A 276 -16.05 46.51 -19.78
CA ALA A 276 -14.77 45.84 -19.70
C ALA A 276 -13.95 46.32 -18.48
N ALA A 277 -13.98 47.62 -18.16
CA ALA A 277 -13.37 48.15 -16.93
C ALA A 277 -14.00 47.58 -15.67
N GLY A 278 -15.33 47.47 -15.64
CA GLY A 278 -16.06 46.81 -14.56
C GLY A 278 -15.73 45.32 -14.41
N ALA A 279 -15.60 44.60 -15.51
CA ALA A 279 -15.12 43.22 -15.52
C ALA A 279 -13.70 43.09 -14.99
N GLY A 280 -12.78 43.94 -15.45
CA GLY A 280 -11.40 44.02 -14.96
C GLY A 280 -11.33 44.30 -13.44
N TYR A 281 -12.15 45.24 -12.96
CA TYR A 281 -12.22 45.61 -11.53
C TYR A 281 -12.68 44.45 -10.65
N ARG A 282 -13.59 43.59 -11.14
CA ARG A 282 -14.10 42.44 -10.42
C ARG A 282 -13.17 41.22 -10.48
N MET A 283 -12.08 41.25 -11.20
CA MET A 283 -11.13 40.12 -11.32
C MET A 283 -10.50 39.72 -10.00
N ASP A 284 -10.38 40.65 -9.07
CA ASP A 284 -9.77 40.44 -7.76
C ASP A 284 -10.47 41.33 -6.71
N ASP A 285 -10.03 41.24 -5.45
CA ASP A 285 -10.50 42.13 -4.41
C ASP A 285 -10.21 43.60 -4.80
N PRO A 286 -11.20 44.52 -4.61
CA PRO A 286 -11.00 45.95 -4.87
C PRO A 286 -9.83 46.58 -4.11
N TYR A 287 -9.36 45.95 -3.03
CA TYR A 287 -8.19 46.41 -2.30
C TYR A 287 -6.96 45.62 -2.76
N PRO A 288 -6.00 46.22 -3.44
CA PRO A 288 -4.85 45.53 -4.04
C PRO A 288 -4.07 44.71 -3.05
N GLY A 289 -3.88 43.39 -3.39
CA GLY A 289 -3.13 42.43 -2.60
C GLY A 289 -3.91 41.81 -1.44
N TYR A 290 -5.16 42.20 -1.20
CA TYR A 290 -6.01 41.57 -0.17
C TYR A 290 -6.52 40.21 -0.62
N GLY A 291 -7.09 40.13 -1.82
CA GLY A 291 -7.61 38.89 -2.38
C GLY A 291 -6.52 37.82 -2.54
N GLU A 292 -5.31 38.22 -2.96
CA GLU A 292 -4.18 37.28 -3.08
C GLU A 292 -3.79 36.64 -1.74
N ARG A 293 -3.71 37.45 -0.66
CA ARG A 293 -3.38 36.94 0.68
C ARG A 293 -4.47 36.05 1.24
N ALA A 294 -5.72 36.42 1.00
CA ALA A 294 -6.86 35.62 1.43
C ALA A 294 -6.88 34.25 0.72
N ARG A 295 -6.66 34.23 -0.59
CA ARG A 295 -6.57 32.96 -1.36
C ARG A 295 -5.39 32.11 -0.90
N ARG A 296 -4.21 32.71 -0.71
CA ARG A 296 -3.03 32.00 -0.21
C ARG A 296 -3.30 31.34 1.16
N HIS A 297 -4.00 32.04 2.05
CA HIS A 297 -4.39 31.47 3.34
C HIS A 297 -5.38 30.32 3.16
N GLU A 298 -6.37 30.45 2.28
CA GLU A 298 -7.34 29.38 2.01
C GLU A 298 -6.66 28.15 1.37
N GLU A 299 -5.76 28.34 0.40
CA GLU A 299 -4.95 27.27 -0.18
C GLU A 299 -4.15 26.53 0.90
N ARG A 300 -3.53 27.23 1.86
CA ARG A 300 -2.83 26.60 2.99
C ARG A 300 -3.75 25.78 3.89
N CYS A 301 -4.99 26.27 4.09
CA CYS A 301 -5.99 25.53 4.84
C CYS A 301 -6.43 24.24 4.11
N GLU A 302 -6.59 24.31 2.78
CA GLU A 302 -6.92 23.15 1.96
C GLU A 302 -5.78 22.13 1.93
N ASP A 303 -4.53 22.60 1.77
CA ASP A 303 -3.31 21.78 1.83
C ASP A 303 -3.24 21.00 3.17
N TYR A 304 -3.42 21.71 4.28
CA TYR A 304 -3.42 21.08 5.61
C TYR A 304 -4.53 20.04 5.77
N ALA A 305 -5.75 20.34 5.33
CA ALA A 305 -6.85 19.38 5.40
C ALA A 305 -6.60 18.14 4.52
N HIS A 306 -5.89 18.31 3.42
CA HIS A 306 -5.41 17.21 2.59
C HIS A 306 -4.34 16.40 3.32
N ASP A 307 -3.31 17.06 3.88
CA ASP A 307 -2.20 16.43 4.60
C ASP A 307 -2.69 15.62 5.80
N VAL A 308 -3.69 16.12 6.57
CA VAL A 308 -4.30 15.37 7.69
C VAL A 308 -4.96 14.09 7.20
N ARG A 309 -5.67 14.12 6.07
CA ARG A 309 -6.28 12.91 5.50
C ARG A 309 -5.22 11.92 5.04
N VAL A 310 -4.23 12.38 4.28
CA VAL A 310 -3.13 11.55 3.78
C VAL A 310 -2.36 10.92 4.96
N ALA A 311 -2.02 11.70 5.98
CA ALA A 311 -1.32 11.17 7.17
C ALA A 311 -2.16 10.13 7.91
N SER A 312 -3.48 10.34 8.02
CA SER A 312 -4.37 9.35 8.65
C SER A 312 -4.45 8.05 7.86
N ASP A 313 -4.55 8.14 6.53
CA ASP A 313 -4.62 6.99 5.64
C ASP A 313 -3.29 6.20 5.65
N GLU A 314 -2.14 6.89 5.62
CA GLU A 314 -0.81 6.29 5.71
C GLU A 314 -0.62 5.52 7.02
N VAL A 315 -0.97 6.13 8.16
CA VAL A 315 -0.86 5.47 9.48
C VAL A 315 -1.78 4.25 9.57
N LEU A 316 -2.99 4.32 9.01
CA LEU A 316 -3.92 3.18 8.96
C LEU A 316 -3.40 2.06 8.04
N GLU A 317 -2.81 2.41 6.90
CA GLU A 317 -2.25 1.43 5.96
C GLU A 317 -1.09 0.66 6.60
N ILE A 318 -0.13 1.36 7.24
CA ILE A 318 1.00 0.72 7.90
C ILE A 318 0.52 -0.21 9.02
N ARG A 319 -0.46 0.22 9.83
CA ARG A 319 -1.09 -0.66 10.82
C ARG A 319 -1.67 -1.92 10.18
N ASN A 320 -2.40 -1.78 9.07
CA ASN A 320 -3.05 -2.91 8.40
C ASN A 320 -2.01 -3.88 7.80
N VAL A 321 -0.91 -3.37 7.25
CA VAL A 321 0.22 -4.18 6.77
C VAL A 321 0.85 -4.95 7.93
N ALA A 322 1.17 -4.29 9.04
CA ALA A 322 1.73 -4.94 10.22
C ALA A 322 0.81 -6.03 10.80
N LEU A 323 -0.50 -5.78 10.84
CA LEU A 323 -1.50 -6.78 11.27
C LEU A 323 -1.52 -8.00 10.34
N LYS A 324 -1.47 -7.77 9.03
CA LYS A 324 -1.44 -8.85 8.04
C LYS A 324 -0.18 -9.70 8.18
N GLU A 325 0.98 -9.07 8.29
CA GLU A 325 2.25 -9.74 8.50
C GLU A 325 2.25 -10.56 9.80
N ALA A 326 1.68 -10.02 10.89
CA ALA A 326 1.55 -10.74 12.15
C ALA A 326 0.68 -12.00 12.01
N ILE A 327 -0.42 -11.94 11.26
CA ILE A 327 -1.27 -13.09 10.96
C ILE A 327 -0.49 -14.13 10.15
N GLU A 328 0.21 -13.73 9.10
CA GLU A 328 1.00 -14.62 8.25
C GLU A 328 2.12 -15.34 9.03
N VAL A 329 2.79 -14.63 9.93
CA VAL A 329 3.81 -15.19 10.83
C VAL A 329 3.19 -16.22 11.77
N ARG A 330 2.04 -15.92 12.39
CA ARG A 330 1.31 -16.84 13.27
C ARG A 330 0.90 -18.11 12.54
N GLU A 331 0.25 -17.99 11.39
CA GLU A 331 -0.16 -19.14 10.57
C GLU A 331 1.04 -19.98 10.13
N GLY A 332 2.17 -19.33 9.81
CA GLY A 332 3.41 -19.99 9.46
C GLY A 332 3.98 -20.81 10.64
N LEU A 333 3.94 -20.26 11.84
CA LEU A 333 4.36 -20.94 13.07
C LEU A 333 3.45 -22.16 13.35
N GLU A 334 2.15 -21.97 13.34
CA GLU A 334 1.18 -23.05 13.57
C GLU A 334 1.31 -24.19 12.53
N ARG A 335 1.56 -23.88 11.26
CA ARG A 335 1.81 -24.90 10.23
C ARG A 335 3.02 -25.74 10.57
N GLN A 336 4.14 -25.12 11.00
CA GLN A 336 5.35 -25.86 11.38
C GLN A 336 5.17 -26.69 12.66
N LEU A 337 4.44 -26.19 13.64
CA LEU A 337 4.12 -26.93 14.85
C LEU A 337 3.27 -28.16 14.55
N ARG A 338 2.25 -28.04 13.69
CA ARG A 338 1.44 -29.16 13.22
C ARG A 338 2.28 -30.18 12.44
N GLU A 339 3.15 -29.74 11.54
CA GLU A 339 4.04 -30.61 10.78
C GLU A 339 4.98 -31.39 11.70
N ARG A 340 5.58 -30.71 12.69
CA ARG A 340 6.42 -31.35 13.70
C ARG A 340 5.66 -32.44 14.47
N ALA A 341 4.46 -32.12 14.94
CA ALA A 341 3.62 -33.09 15.67
C ALA A 341 3.28 -34.32 14.79
N GLN A 342 2.98 -34.13 13.51
CA GLN A 342 2.74 -35.19 12.56
C GLN A 342 3.97 -36.08 12.35
N ILE A 343 5.16 -35.49 12.16
CA ILE A 343 6.42 -36.24 12.00
C ILE A 343 6.73 -37.04 13.24
N LEU A 344 6.59 -36.49 14.45
CA LEU A 344 6.82 -37.17 15.72
C LEU A 344 5.84 -38.36 15.88
N SER A 345 4.54 -38.16 15.62
CA SER A 345 3.54 -39.20 15.65
C SER A 345 3.82 -40.34 14.65
N ALA A 346 4.22 -40.00 13.42
CA ALA A 346 4.57 -40.98 12.40
C ALA A 346 5.84 -41.77 12.79
N ARG A 347 6.85 -41.09 13.33
CA ARG A 347 8.08 -41.72 13.84
C ARG A 347 7.80 -42.73 14.94
N ASP A 348 6.97 -42.33 15.92
CA ASP A 348 6.63 -43.20 17.03
C ASP A 348 5.71 -44.40 16.61
N ALA A 349 4.83 -44.19 15.66
CA ALA A 349 4.01 -45.26 15.09
C ALA A 349 4.93 -46.26 14.34
N PHE A 350 5.90 -45.75 13.57
CA PHE A 350 6.87 -46.59 12.86
C PHE A 350 7.75 -47.37 13.81
N ARG A 351 8.25 -46.75 14.92
CA ARG A 351 9.02 -47.42 15.95
C ARG A 351 8.25 -48.57 16.59
N ARG A 352 6.98 -48.35 16.98
CA ARG A 352 6.10 -49.41 17.54
C ARG A 352 5.93 -50.54 16.59
N ARG A 353 5.70 -50.31 15.30
CA ARG A 353 5.56 -51.37 14.28
C ARG A 353 6.84 -52.17 14.14
N TYR A 354 8.01 -51.59 14.21
CA TYR A 354 9.28 -52.31 14.21
C TYR A 354 9.41 -53.21 15.45
N GLU A 355 9.09 -52.71 16.64
CA GLU A 355 9.16 -53.46 17.89
C GLU A 355 8.14 -54.64 17.89
N GLU A 356 6.95 -54.44 17.33
CA GLU A 356 5.94 -55.49 17.11
C GLU A 356 6.47 -56.53 16.13
N TYR A 357 7.05 -56.12 15.02
CA TYR A 357 7.64 -57.03 14.05
C TYR A 357 8.80 -57.86 14.64
N ALA A 358 9.70 -57.26 15.36
CA ALA A 358 10.79 -57.97 16.05
C ALA A 358 10.23 -59.02 17.03
N THR A 359 9.11 -58.67 17.72
CA THR A 359 8.43 -59.64 18.62
C THR A 359 7.79 -60.76 17.85
N GLN A 360 7.17 -60.50 16.70
CA GLN A 360 6.62 -61.58 15.83
C GLN A 360 7.71 -62.48 15.28
N LEU A 361 8.87 -61.95 14.87
CA LEU A 361 10.00 -62.71 14.42
C LEU A 361 10.51 -63.67 15.53
N GLU A 362 10.65 -63.20 16.75
CA GLU A 362 11.03 -64.02 17.91
C GLU A 362 10.02 -65.14 18.19
N GLN A 363 8.72 -64.83 18.11
CA GLN A 363 7.66 -65.81 18.28
C GLN A 363 7.70 -66.86 17.18
N THR A 364 7.89 -66.44 15.92
CA THR A 364 8.01 -67.32 14.76
C THR A 364 9.23 -68.26 14.90
N ALA A 365 10.37 -67.72 15.30
CA ALA A 365 11.57 -68.50 15.58
C ALA A 365 11.31 -69.61 16.62
N ASN A 366 10.74 -69.22 17.75
CA ASN A 366 10.43 -70.17 18.83
C ASN A 366 9.43 -71.24 18.40
N ALA A 367 8.44 -70.88 17.56
CA ALA A 367 7.48 -71.84 17.04
C ALA A 367 8.12 -72.83 16.05
N LEU A 368 9.04 -72.35 15.18
CA LEU A 368 9.80 -73.21 14.28
C LEU A 368 10.75 -74.16 15.06
N LEU A 369 11.49 -73.64 16.03
CA LEU A 369 12.29 -74.42 16.92
C LEU A 369 11.50 -75.51 17.69
N GLN A 370 10.31 -75.14 18.18
CA GLN A 370 9.45 -76.06 18.88
C GLN A 370 8.97 -77.21 17.98
N GLU A 371 8.70 -76.94 16.70
CA GLU A 371 8.28 -78.00 15.73
C GLU A 371 9.44 -79.00 15.52
N TYR A 372 10.66 -78.49 15.28
CA TYR A 372 11.85 -79.35 15.17
C TYR A 372 12.07 -80.17 16.46
N ARG A 373 12.08 -79.51 17.62
CA ARG A 373 12.34 -80.06 18.94
C ARG A 373 11.27 -81.18 19.26
N THR A 374 10.01 -80.94 18.99
CA THR A 374 8.94 -81.86 19.21
C THR A 374 9.11 -83.16 18.37
N ALA A 375 9.43 -82.95 17.07
CA ALA A 375 9.70 -84.10 16.18
C ALA A 375 10.96 -84.88 16.60
N ASN A 376 11.98 -84.20 17.08
CA ASN A 376 13.16 -84.86 17.61
C ASN A 376 12.93 -85.61 18.88
N ILE A 377 12.22 -85.08 19.88
CA ILE A 377 11.91 -85.72 21.17
C ILE A 377 11.09 -86.92 20.93
N ALA A 378 10.10 -86.93 20.04
CA ALA A 378 9.22 -88.06 19.75
C ALA A 378 9.93 -89.28 19.18
N ASN A 379 11.12 -89.12 18.54
CA ASN A 379 11.83 -90.15 17.83
C ASN A 379 13.18 -90.58 18.51
N ARG A 380 13.58 -89.97 19.65
CA ARG A 380 14.80 -90.26 20.32
C ARG A 380 14.60 -91.25 21.51
N THR A 381 15.67 -91.97 21.86
CA THR A 381 15.68 -92.93 22.98
C THR A 381 16.45 -92.41 24.20
N THR A 382 17.25 -91.34 24.02
CA THR A 382 18.01 -90.71 25.10
C THR A 382 17.33 -89.38 25.53
N PRO A 383 17.58 -88.90 26.75
CA PRO A 383 17.03 -87.64 27.21
C PRO A 383 17.36 -86.45 26.20
N ALA A 384 16.43 -85.56 26.05
CA ALA A 384 16.65 -84.36 25.22
C ALA A 384 17.68 -83.45 25.85
N PRO A 385 18.41 -82.62 25.07
CA PRO A 385 19.28 -81.58 25.60
C PRO A 385 18.52 -80.57 26.41
N ALA A 386 19.10 -80.06 27.48
CA ALA A 386 18.42 -79.13 28.38
C ALA A 386 17.97 -77.82 27.66
N HIS A 387 18.75 -77.33 26.66
CA HIS A 387 18.39 -76.13 25.91
C HIS A 387 17.11 -76.26 25.06
N PHE A 388 16.58 -77.45 24.84
CA PHE A 388 15.28 -77.63 24.17
C PHE A 388 14.11 -77.05 24.95
N ASP A 389 14.24 -76.92 26.26
CA ASP A 389 13.26 -76.29 27.12
C ASP A 389 13.43 -74.73 27.20
N GLU A 390 14.54 -74.24 26.66
CA GLU A 390 14.85 -72.80 26.66
C GLU A 390 14.28 -72.13 25.43
N ARG A 391 13.72 -70.90 25.65
CA ARG A 391 13.32 -70.03 24.56
C ARG A 391 14.53 -69.31 23.95
N TRP A 392 14.56 -69.29 22.64
CA TRP A 392 15.50 -68.47 21.93
C TRP A 392 15.08 -67.00 22.01
N ALA A 393 16.02 -66.08 22.26
CA ALA A 393 15.77 -64.65 22.31
C ALA A 393 16.43 -63.95 21.14
N LEU A 394 15.68 -63.15 20.42
CA LEU A 394 16.22 -62.32 19.32
C LEU A 394 17.10 -61.21 19.88
N PRO A 395 18.36 -61.06 19.42
CA PRO A 395 19.19 -59.93 19.79
C PRO A 395 18.53 -58.63 19.34
N ARG A 396 18.09 -57.77 20.27
CA ARG A 396 17.37 -56.52 19.96
C ARG A 396 18.30 -55.34 20.13
N VAL A 397 18.37 -54.46 19.12
CA VAL A 397 18.99 -53.16 19.20
C VAL A 397 17.86 -52.12 19.44
N ALA A 398 17.97 -51.39 20.52
CA ALA A 398 16.96 -50.38 20.86
C ALA A 398 17.01 -49.23 19.81
N VAL A 399 15.87 -48.92 19.25
CA VAL A 399 15.71 -47.71 18.42
C VAL A 399 15.77 -46.50 19.36
N PRO A 400 16.66 -45.52 19.08
CA PRO A 400 16.79 -44.36 19.94
C PRO A 400 15.49 -43.59 20.05
N PRO A 401 15.20 -42.96 21.22
CA PRO A 401 14.04 -42.11 21.39
C PRO A 401 14.09 -40.93 20.40
N ALA A 402 12.96 -40.28 20.21
CA ALA A 402 12.98 -39.04 19.41
C ALA A 402 13.97 -38.05 20.01
N PRO A 403 14.69 -37.25 19.17
CA PRO A 403 15.55 -36.23 19.69
C PRO A 403 14.74 -35.29 20.60
N GLU A 404 15.31 -34.93 21.73
CA GLU A 404 14.69 -33.97 22.64
C GLU A 404 14.43 -32.67 21.89
N SER A 405 13.23 -32.11 22.09
CA SER A 405 12.85 -30.87 21.45
C SER A 405 13.71 -29.73 21.98
N SER A 406 14.49 -29.12 21.11
CA SER A 406 15.14 -27.83 21.39
C SER A 406 14.15 -26.67 21.49
N VAL A 407 12.88 -26.90 21.11
CA VAL A 407 11.79 -25.91 21.18
C VAL A 407 10.87 -26.30 22.34
N GLY A 408 10.88 -25.50 23.38
CA GLY A 408 9.96 -25.64 24.52
C GLY A 408 8.60 -24.99 24.21
N GLU A 409 7.57 -25.45 24.90
CA GLU A 409 6.25 -24.81 24.87
C GLU A 409 6.33 -23.34 25.31
N LYS A 410 7.22 -23.03 26.25
CA LYS A 410 7.49 -21.67 26.72
C LYS A 410 8.06 -20.75 25.63
N ASP A 411 8.84 -21.28 24.70
CA ASP A 411 9.43 -20.47 23.62
C ASP A 411 8.35 -20.08 22.60
N VAL A 412 7.41 -21.00 22.34
CA VAL A 412 6.25 -20.73 21.48
C VAL A 412 5.33 -19.70 22.12
N GLU A 413 4.98 -19.87 23.40
CA GLU A 413 4.15 -18.94 24.16
C GLU A 413 4.79 -17.55 24.24
N ALA A 414 6.11 -17.48 24.43
CA ALA A 414 6.84 -16.21 24.47
C ALA A 414 6.80 -15.48 23.10
N ALA A 415 6.92 -16.23 21.99
CA ALA A 415 6.86 -15.65 20.65
C ALA A 415 5.44 -15.17 20.30
N GLU A 416 4.40 -15.94 20.63
CA GLU A 416 3.01 -15.53 20.46
C GLU A 416 2.68 -14.29 21.26
N LYS A 417 3.09 -14.26 22.53
CA LYS A 417 2.91 -13.11 23.41
C LYS A 417 3.64 -11.86 22.91
N ALA A 418 4.84 -12.02 22.34
CA ALA A 418 5.58 -10.89 21.73
C ALA A 418 4.86 -10.34 20.51
N LEU A 419 4.29 -11.22 19.68
CA LEU A 419 3.51 -10.83 18.51
C LEU A 419 2.22 -10.10 18.89
N ASP A 420 1.46 -10.64 19.87
CA ASP A 420 0.24 -10.01 20.37
C ASP A 420 0.50 -8.65 21.02
N ALA A 421 1.59 -8.53 21.76
CA ALA A 421 2.01 -7.27 22.36
C ALA A 421 2.36 -6.22 21.29
N ALA A 422 3.05 -6.62 20.22
CA ALA A 422 3.38 -5.72 19.12
C ALA A 422 2.13 -5.24 18.36
N VAL A 423 1.21 -6.14 18.06
CA VAL A 423 -0.07 -5.81 17.42
C VAL A 423 -0.89 -4.84 18.28
N ALA A 424 -0.97 -5.08 19.58
CA ALA A 424 -1.68 -4.21 20.51
C ALA A 424 -1.01 -2.83 20.66
N GLU A 425 0.32 -2.79 20.65
CA GLU A 425 1.10 -1.54 20.69
C GLU A 425 0.90 -0.70 19.45
N ILE A 426 1.06 -1.30 18.25
CA ILE A 426 0.87 -0.62 16.96
C ILE A 426 -0.57 -0.10 16.85
N SER A 427 -1.57 -0.90 17.25
CA SER A 427 -2.97 -0.48 17.21
C SER A 427 -3.25 0.71 18.11
N ARG A 428 -2.75 0.69 19.36
CA ARG A 428 -2.87 1.81 20.30
C ARG A 428 -2.13 3.06 19.82
N ALA A 429 -0.93 2.89 19.28
CA ALA A 429 -0.13 3.99 18.76
C ALA A 429 -0.80 4.62 17.52
N CYS A 430 -1.45 3.82 16.66
CA CYS A 430 -2.25 4.29 15.53
C CYS A 430 -3.43 5.16 15.98
N GLU A 431 -4.22 4.68 16.95
CA GLU A 431 -5.35 5.43 17.51
C GLU A 431 -4.89 6.74 18.14
N ALA A 432 -3.80 6.69 18.92
CA ALA A 432 -3.23 7.88 19.56
C ALA A 432 -2.69 8.89 18.53
N ALA A 433 -2.04 8.41 17.46
CA ALA A 433 -1.54 9.27 16.38
C ALA A 433 -2.67 9.99 15.66
N ILE A 434 -3.70 9.26 15.22
CA ILE A 434 -4.87 9.85 14.53
C ILE A 434 -5.60 10.83 15.45
N ALA A 435 -5.77 10.50 16.73
CA ALA A 435 -6.39 11.39 17.70
C ALA A 435 -5.58 12.67 17.96
N SER A 436 -4.26 12.63 17.76
CA SER A 436 -3.37 13.78 17.90
C SER A 436 -3.39 14.73 16.68
N PHE A 437 -3.85 14.28 15.52
CA PHE A 437 -3.96 15.09 14.32
C PHE A 437 -5.09 16.12 14.51
N GLU A 438 -4.70 17.39 14.64
CA GLU A 438 -5.65 18.45 14.92
C GLU A 438 -6.54 18.74 13.69
N PRO A 439 -7.88 18.69 13.81
CA PRO A 439 -8.77 19.04 12.71
C PRO A 439 -8.66 20.51 12.33
N LEU A 440 -8.77 20.83 11.03
CA LEU A 440 -8.66 22.19 10.50
C LEU A 440 -9.62 23.17 11.22
N ASP A 441 -10.86 22.75 11.52
CA ASP A 441 -11.85 23.61 12.19
C ASP A 441 -11.41 24.01 13.59
N LYS A 442 -10.71 23.14 14.31
CA LYS A 442 -10.17 23.44 15.62
C LYS A 442 -9.00 24.42 15.51
N LEU A 443 -8.13 24.19 14.53
CA LEU A 443 -7.01 25.08 14.25
C LEU A 443 -7.50 26.49 13.84
N LYS A 444 -8.50 26.60 12.96
CA LYS A 444 -9.08 27.90 12.57
C LYS A 444 -9.63 28.66 13.78
N ARG A 445 -10.35 27.98 14.70
CA ARG A 445 -10.87 28.62 15.93
C ARG A 445 -9.74 29.12 16.82
N SER A 446 -8.70 28.34 17.03
CA SER A 446 -7.55 28.76 17.85
C SER A 446 -6.82 29.97 17.28
N LEU A 447 -6.79 30.13 15.95
CA LEU A 447 -6.21 31.29 15.27
C LEU A 447 -7.09 32.55 15.39
N ASP A 448 -8.42 32.38 15.40
CA ASP A 448 -9.37 33.50 15.54
C ASP A 448 -9.41 34.03 16.98
N ASP A 449 -9.27 33.17 17.97
CA ASP A 449 -9.32 33.49 19.41
C ASP A 449 -8.01 34.14 19.92
N GLY A 450 -6.86 33.97 19.22
CA GLY A 450 -5.54 34.55 19.55
C GLY A 450 -5.27 35.84 18.79
#